data_bfb14815c1e0633d1317d62c6f3b7229
#
_entry.id   bfb14815c1e0633d1317d62c6f3b7229
#
_cell.length_a   1.000
_cell.length_b   1.000
_cell.length_c   1.000
_cell.angle_alpha   90.00
_cell.angle_beta   90.00
_cell.angle_gamma   90.00
#
_symmetry.space_group_name_H-M   'P 1'
#
loop_
_entity.id
_entity.type
_entity.pdbx_description
1 polymer ?
#
loop_
_entity_poly.entity_id
_entity_poly.type
_entity_poly.pdbx_seq_one_letter_code
_entity_poly.pdbx_strand_id
1 'polypeptide(L)'
;HCTHVSGTLSGFVQSQEGVVLFSGVAPDALLMMMKVFADGGNSGATESAILNALEDAMTLGADAVNLSLGSDNGFAYDDTAIHGVYARLEQAGVILMTAAGNSENSPAQGNERGGLNLAEDPDISMMSSPAVYPSNLAVASINSTINMQSVLSWTDAQGQSHTVPFSDPNEAAMKRKFPVSESFVVYDAGYGTYMDYYNAGFSNG
;
A
#
# COMPACT_ATOMS: atom_id res chain seq x y z
N HIS A 1 10.23 0.79 0.02
CA HIS A 1 9.09 1.71 -0.07
C HIS A 1 9.36 2.87 -1.03
N CYS A 2 10.41 3.69 -0.80
CA CYS A 2 10.73 4.82 -1.67
C CYS A 2 10.89 4.43 -3.15
N THR A 3 11.61 3.35 -3.45
CA THR A 3 11.77 2.86 -4.83
C THR A 3 10.43 2.54 -5.49
N HIS A 4 9.52 1.91 -4.75
CA HIS A 4 8.18 1.58 -5.26
C HIS A 4 7.37 2.83 -5.56
N VAL A 5 7.32 3.77 -4.61
CA VAL A 5 6.59 5.05 -4.78
C VAL A 5 7.16 5.86 -5.95
N SER A 6 8.49 5.97 -6.05
CA SER A 6 9.15 6.68 -7.16
C SER A 6 8.88 6.02 -8.51
N GLY A 7 8.86 4.68 -8.54
CA GLY A 7 8.49 3.93 -9.75
C GLY A 7 7.06 4.24 -10.19
N THR A 8 6.11 4.31 -9.26
CA THR A 8 4.72 4.67 -9.56
C THR A 8 4.60 6.10 -10.07
N LEU A 9 5.40 7.02 -9.53
CA LEU A 9 5.40 8.43 -9.97
C LEU A 9 6.02 8.58 -11.36
N SER A 10 7.28 8.18 -11.55
CA SER A 10 8.07 8.53 -12.73
C SER A 10 8.88 7.38 -13.31
N GLY A 11 8.61 6.14 -12.91
CA GLY A 11 9.27 4.98 -13.51
C GLY A 11 8.95 4.88 -15.01
N PHE A 12 9.93 4.49 -15.80
CA PHE A 12 9.74 4.28 -17.23
C PHE A 12 10.55 3.09 -17.71
N VAL A 13 9.90 2.16 -18.39
CA VAL A 13 10.54 0.98 -18.98
C VAL A 13 10.07 0.81 -20.40
N GLN A 14 11.04 0.70 -21.31
CA GLN A 14 10.79 0.51 -22.74
C GLN A 14 11.59 -0.72 -23.22
N SER A 15 11.00 -1.48 -24.15
CA SER A 15 11.70 -2.58 -24.83
C SER A 15 12.77 -2.04 -25.79
N GLN A 16 13.66 -2.91 -26.25
CA GLN A 16 14.65 -2.56 -27.28
C GLN A 16 14.01 -2.12 -28.62
N GLU A 17 12.78 -2.53 -28.85
CA GLU A 17 11.99 -2.20 -30.05
C GLU A 17 11.19 -0.90 -29.91
N GLY A 18 11.35 -0.21 -28.78
CA GLY A 18 10.66 1.06 -28.52
C GLY A 18 9.24 0.94 -27.94
N VAL A 19 8.80 -0.28 -27.57
CA VAL A 19 7.49 -0.48 -26.96
C VAL A 19 7.56 -0.11 -25.48
N VAL A 20 6.68 0.78 -25.02
CA VAL A 20 6.56 1.13 -23.60
C VAL A 20 5.96 -0.05 -22.86
N LEU A 21 6.72 -0.62 -21.94
CA LEU A 21 6.32 -1.76 -21.09
C LEU A 21 5.72 -1.29 -19.77
N PHE A 22 6.20 -0.17 -19.25
CA PHE A 22 5.73 0.45 -18.03
C PHE A 22 5.98 1.95 -18.07
N SER A 23 5.00 2.72 -17.60
CA SER A 23 5.15 4.15 -17.37
C SER A 23 4.48 4.53 -16.07
N GLY A 24 5.20 5.28 -15.24
CA GLY A 24 4.62 5.99 -14.12
C GLY A 24 3.65 7.08 -14.58
N VAL A 25 3.01 7.72 -13.64
CA VAL A 25 1.98 8.75 -13.93
C VAL A 25 2.61 10.01 -14.54
N ALA A 26 3.82 10.36 -14.11
CA ALA A 26 4.57 11.51 -14.57
C ALA A 26 6.04 11.13 -14.89
N PRO A 27 6.29 10.40 -16.00
CA PRO A 27 7.61 9.84 -16.29
C PRO A 27 8.69 10.90 -16.51
N ASP A 28 8.32 12.11 -16.92
CA ASP A 28 9.24 13.21 -17.16
C ASP A 28 9.45 14.11 -15.93
N ALA A 29 8.83 13.81 -14.80
CA ALA A 29 9.00 14.58 -13.58
C ALA A 29 10.41 14.38 -12.98
N LEU A 30 11.03 15.49 -12.57
CA LEU A 30 12.27 15.43 -11.78
C LEU A 30 11.93 15.04 -10.35
N LEU A 31 12.52 13.97 -9.86
CA LEU A 31 12.31 13.49 -8.49
C LEU A 31 13.36 13.99 -7.53
N MET A 32 12.89 14.59 -6.45
CA MET A 32 13.68 14.95 -5.29
C MET A 32 13.36 13.97 -4.16
N MET A 33 14.31 13.09 -3.84
CA MET A 33 14.09 12.02 -2.86
C MET A 33 14.51 12.45 -1.47
N MET A 34 13.52 12.59 -0.57
CA MET A 34 13.73 12.95 0.84
C MET A 34 13.59 11.72 1.73
N LYS A 35 14.69 11.28 2.35
CA LYS A 35 14.68 10.14 3.26
C LYS A 35 14.36 10.61 4.68
N VAL A 36 13.17 10.28 5.18
CA VAL A 36 12.69 10.65 6.53
C VAL A 36 12.66 9.50 7.53
N PHE A 37 12.81 8.25 7.05
CA PHE A 37 12.92 7.07 7.89
C PHE A 37 14.37 6.76 8.20
N ALA A 38 14.67 6.41 9.45
CA ALA A 38 16.00 5.97 9.86
C ALA A 38 16.39 4.63 9.22
N ASP A 39 17.69 4.35 9.17
CA ASP A 39 18.18 3.04 8.76
C ASP A 39 17.91 2.01 9.88
N GLY A 40 17.66 0.74 9.47
CA GLY A 40 17.47 -0.35 10.43
C GLY A 40 16.04 -0.90 10.57
N GLY A 41 15.10 -0.41 9.80
CA GLY A 41 13.82 -1.10 9.49
C GLY A 41 12.71 -1.05 10.54
N ASN A 42 12.97 -0.67 11.79
CA ASN A 42 11.97 -0.70 12.88
C ASN A 42 11.60 0.68 13.46
N SER A 43 12.17 1.74 12.97
CA SER A 43 11.85 3.10 13.43
C SER A 43 11.03 3.82 12.37
N GLY A 44 9.88 4.36 12.77
CA GLY A 44 9.06 5.24 11.95
C GLY A 44 9.79 6.53 11.58
N ALA A 45 9.22 7.32 10.69
CA ALA A 45 9.64 8.70 10.47
C ALA A 45 9.28 9.52 11.71
N THR A 46 10.20 10.39 12.16
CA THR A 46 9.87 11.39 13.16
C THR A 46 9.18 12.58 12.51
N GLU A 47 8.28 13.21 13.22
CA GLU A 47 7.59 14.40 12.73
C GLU A 47 8.58 15.50 12.35
N SER A 48 9.60 15.73 13.17
CA SER A 48 10.66 16.71 12.87
C SER A 48 11.40 16.39 11.57
N ALA A 49 11.67 15.12 11.26
CA ALA A 49 12.31 14.74 10.01
C ALA A 49 11.41 15.02 8.80
N ILE A 50 10.11 14.82 8.94
CA ILE A 50 9.12 15.12 7.90
C ILE A 50 9.07 16.64 7.68
N LEU A 51 8.91 17.42 8.75
CA LEU A 51 8.84 18.88 8.65
C LEU A 51 10.10 19.50 8.05
N ASN A 52 11.29 19.02 8.45
CA ASN A 52 12.56 19.47 7.85
C ASN A 52 12.63 19.15 6.36
N ALA A 53 12.20 17.94 5.95
CA ALA A 53 12.17 17.56 4.53
C ALA A 53 11.21 18.45 3.72
N LEU A 54 10.09 18.87 4.29
CA LEU A 54 9.15 19.79 3.66
C LEU A 54 9.75 21.21 3.49
N GLU A 55 10.45 21.70 4.50
CA GLU A 55 11.18 22.98 4.43
C GLU A 55 12.29 22.94 3.35
N ASP A 56 13.04 21.83 3.31
CA ASP A 56 14.06 21.63 2.28
C ASP A 56 13.45 21.56 0.88
N ALA A 57 12.31 20.85 0.72
CA ALA A 57 11.59 20.78 -0.55
C ALA A 57 11.16 22.17 -1.06
N MET A 58 10.60 23.00 -0.18
CA MET A 58 10.27 24.41 -0.52
C MET A 58 11.51 25.19 -0.93
N THR A 59 12.60 25.09 -0.16
CA THR A 59 13.84 25.83 -0.40
C THR A 59 14.47 25.43 -1.73
N LEU A 60 14.37 24.16 -2.09
CA LEU A 60 14.90 23.60 -3.34
C LEU A 60 13.96 23.79 -4.53
N GLY A 61 12.79 24.37 -4.34
CA GLY A 61 11.86 24.73 -5.41
C GLY A 61 11.03 23.57 -5.93
N ALA A 62 10.59 22.68 -5.05
CA ALA A 62 9.63 21.65 -5.43
C ALA A 62 8.27 22.25 -5.80
N ASP A 63 7.64 21.75 -6.87
CA ASP A 63 6.29 22.15 -7.27
C ASP A 63 5.22 21.37 -6.49
N ALA A 64 5.53 20.12 -6.15
CA ALA A 64 4.63 19.25 -5.43
C ALA A 64 5.41 18.28 -4.53
N VAL A 65 4.80 17.88 -3.43
CA VAL A 65 5.34 16.88 -2.50
C VAL A 65 4.35 15.75 -2.34
N ASN A 66 4.86 14.51 -2.41
CA ASN A 66 4.11 13.30 -2.12
C ASN A 66 4.57 12.67 -0.81
N LEU A 67 3.67 12.54 0.15
CA LEU A 67 3.86 11.84 1.42
C LEU A 67 3.05 10.53 1.42
N SER A 68 3.64 9.45 0.90
CA SER A 68 3.06 8.10 1.00
C SER A 68 3.43 7.47 2.34
N LEU A 69 3.14 8.17 3.42
CA LEU A 69 3.37 7.77 4.80
C LEU A 69 2.31 8.39 5.71
N GLY A 70 2.18 7.85 6.89
CA GLY A 70 1.25 8.37 7.88
C GLY A 70 1.16 7.46 9.11
N SER A 71 0.42 7.91 10.08
CA SER A 71 0.04 7.12 11.26
C SER A 71 -1.48 7.05 11.36
N ASP A 72 -1.99 5.89 11.75
CA ASP A 72 -3.42 5.69 11.95
C ASP A 72 -3.98 6.61 13.05
N ASN A 73 -5.30 6.80 13.04
CA ASN A 73 -6.00 7.73 13.94
C ASN A 73 -5.43 9.14 13.88
N GLY A 74 -5.44 9.72 12.70
CA GLY A 74 -4.95 11.07 12.52
C GLY A 74 -5.74 12.10 13.32
N PHE A 75 -5.00 12.94 14.02
CA PHE A 75 -5.53 14.15 14.64
C PHE A 75 -4.76 15.36 14.11
N ALA A 76 -5.48 16.39 13.75
CA ALA A 76 -4.89 17.70 13.52
C ALA A 76 -4.66 18.35 14.88
N TYR A 77 -3.41 18.33 15.33
CA TYR A 77 -3.04 19.04 16.55
C TYR A 77 -3.02 20.56 16.27
N ASP A 78 -3.48 21.32 17.23
CA ASP A 78 -3.36 22.80 17.20
C ASP A 78 -1.91 23.20 17.58
N ASP A 79 -0.96 22.67 16.83
CA ASP A 79 0.45 22.99 16.98
C ASP A 79 0.86 24.01 15.90
N THR A 80 1.25 25.19 16.35
CA THR A 80 1.64 26.29 15.47
C THR A 80 2.86 25.99 14.62
N ALA A 81 3.76 25.12 15.08
CA ALA A 81 4.95 24.73 14.32
C ALA A 81 4.57 23.85 13.11
N ILE A 82 3.73 22.84 13.34
CA ILE A 82 3.25 21.91 12.30
C ILE A 82 2.38 22.66 11.30
N HIS A 83 1.37 23.36 11.77
CA HIS A 83 0.50 24.18 10.92
C HIS A 83 1.29 25.23 10.15
N GLY A 84 2.32 25.81 10.77
CA GLY A 84 3.18 26.80 10.16
C GLY A 84 3.94 26.25 8.94
N VAL A 85 4.43 25.01 8.99
CA VAL A 85 5.11 24.39 7.82
C VAL A 85 4.12 24.15 6.69
N TYR A 86 2.97 23.57 6.98
CA TYR A 86 1.95 23.29 5.96
C TYR A 86 1.40 24.58 5.34
N ALA A 87 1.16 25.61 6.14
CA ALA A 87 0.72 26.90 5.64
C ALA A 87 1.78 27.57 4.74
N ARG A 88 3.08 27.42 5.04
CA ARG A 88 4.15 27.94 4.18
C ARG A 88 4.25 27.19 2.86
N LEU A 89 4.05 25.86 2.85
CA LEU A 89 3.97 25.10 1.59
C LEU A 89 2.86 25.65 0.69
N GLU A 90 1.68 25.84 1.24
CA GLU A 90 0.53 26.39 0.52
C GLU A 90 0.82 27.81 0.00
N GLN A 91 1.40 28.68 0.83
CA GLN A 91 1.79 30.05 0.44
C GLN A 91 2.89 30.05 -0.63
N ALA A 92 3.80 29.08 -0.59
CA ALA A 92 4.83 28.90 -1.63
C ALA A 92 4.27 28.31 -2.93
N GLY A 93 2.99 27.92 -2.96
CA GLY A 93 2.37 27.28 -4.12
C GLY A 93 2.76 25.82 -4.31
N VAL A 94 3.34 25.19 -3.29
CA VAL A 94 3.72 23.77 -3.32
C VAL A 94 2.51 22.91 -2.92
N ILE A 95 2.13 22.00 -3.78
CA ILE A 95 1.00 21.10 -3.51
C ILE A 95 1.50 19.93 -2.65
N LEU A 96 0.92 19.77 -1.47
CA LEU A 96 1.22 18.65 -0.57
C LEU A 96 0.12 17.57 -0.66
N MET A 97 0.47 16.42 -1.22
CA MET A 97 -0.38 15.25 -1.31
C MET A 97 0.01 14.22 -0.25
N THR A 98 -0.97 13.76 0.52
CA THR A 98 -0.74 12.83 1.63
C THR A 98 -1.65 11.61 1.51
N ALA A 99 -1.10 10.44 1.82
CA ALA A 99 -1.90 9.21 1.84
C ALA A 99 -2.97 9.28 2.93
N ALA A 100 -4.22 9.03 2.57
CA ALA A 100 -5.33 9.00 3.53
C ALA A 100 -5.19 7.86 4.55
N GLY A 101 -4.43 6.83 4.26
CA GLY A 101 -4.16 5.69 5.13
C GLY A 101 -4.77 4.39 4.61
N ASN A 102 -4.52 3.31 5.37
CA ASN A 102 -4.99 1.96 5.05
C ASN A 102 -5.96 1.41 6.11
N SER A 103 -6.34 2.23 7.08
CA SER A 103 -7.21 1.80 8.17
C SER A 103 -8.67 1.95 7.76
N GLU A 104 -9.29 0.85 7.41
CA GLU A 104 -10.71 0.78 7.09
C GLU A 104 -11.58 1.01 8.32
N ASN A 105 -11.02 0.72 9.50
CA ASN A 105 -11.71 0.83 10.78
C ASN A 105 -10.82 1.55 11.81
N SER A 106 -11.44 2.10 12.85
CA SER A 106 -10.70 2.61 14.00
C SER A 106 -9.76 1.54 14.56
N PRO A 107 -8.49 1.85 14.87
CA PRO A 107 -7.55 0.91 15.49
C PRO A 107 -8.04 0.31 16.82
N ALA A 108 -8.94 0.98 17.54
CA ALA A 108 -9.62 0.40 18.70
C ALA A 108 -10.48 -0.83 18.32
N GLN A 109 -10.82 -0.94 17.02
CA GLN A 109 -11.61 -2.03 16.46
C GLN A 109 -10.85 -2.78 15.36
N GLY A 110 -9.57 -2.47 15.18
CA GLY A 110 -8.75 -2.91 14.06
C GLY A 110 -8.69 -4.43 13.91
N ASN A 111 -8.76 -4.88 12.67
CA ASN A 111 -8.71 -6.28 12.27
C ASN A 111 -7.46 -7.00 12.77
N GLU A 112 -6.35 -6.30 12.87
CA GLU A 112 -5.08 -6.85 13.37
C GLU A 112 -5.09 -7.23 14.86
N ARG A 113 -6.05 -6.73 15.62
CA ARG A 113 -6.18 -6.98 17.07
C ARG A 113 -7.48 -7.67 17.47
N GLY A 114 -8.24 -8.19 16.50
CA GLY A 114 -9.51 -8.86 16.79
C GLY A 114 -10.60 -7.92 17.33
N GLY A 115 -10.52 -6.64 16.99
CA GLY A 115 -11.56 -5.67 17.33
C GLY A 115 -12.88 -6.03 16.66
N LEU A 116 -13.97 -5.91 17.40
CA LEU A 116 -15.31 -6.14 16.89
C LEU A 116 -15.82 -4.88 16.20
N ASN A 117 -16.35 -5.03 15.00
CA ASN A 117 -17.16 -3.99 14.41
C ASN A 117 -18.43 -3.82 15.26
N LEU A 118 -18.68 -2.61 15.73
CA LEU A 118 -19.86 -2.32 16.54
C LEU A 118 -21.14 -2.13 15.72
N ALA A 119 -21.00 -2.07 14.40
CA ALA A 119 -22.10 -1.96 13.44
C ALA A 119 -21.80 -2.82 12.21
N GLU A 120 -22.83 -3.25 11.48
CA GLU A 120 -22.70 -4.04 10.25
C GLU A 120 -21.98 -3.29 9.12
N ASP A 121 -22.13 -1.98 9.07
CA ASP A 121 -21.47 -1.08 8.13
C ASP A 121 -20.96 0.16 8.89
N PRO A 122 -19.87 0.00 9.66
CA PRO A 122 -19.36 1.08 10.46
C PRO A 122 -18.70 2.14 9.59
N ASP A 123 -19.32 3.28 9.46
CA ASP A 123 -18.75 4.50 8.85
C ASP A 123 -17.69 5.13 9.78
N ILE A 124 -16.71 4.32 10.14
CA ILE A 124 -15.65 4.65 11.10
C ILE A 124 -14.26 4.63 10.49
N SER A 125 -14.15 4.67 9.17
CA SER A 125 -12.88 4.84 8.49
C SER A 125 -12.19 6.10 8.97
N MET A 126 -10.94 5.96 9.39
CA MET A 126 -10.18 7.08 9.93
C MET A 126 -9.08 7.48 8.97
N MET A 127 -9.01 8.79 8.74
CA MET A 127 -7.91 9.37 7.96
C MET A 127 -6.63 9.38 8.80
N SER A 128 -5.53 9.07 8.18
CA SER A 128 -4.20 9.10 8.82
C SER A 128 -3.70 10.54 9.02
N SER A 129 -2.84 10.74 10.00
CA SER A 129 -2.00 11.94 10.05
C SER A 129 -0.79 11.74 9.10
N PRO A 130 -0.37 12.71 8.27
CA PRO A 130 -0.81 14.11 8.27
C PRO A 130 -1.97 14.45 7.31
N ALA A 131 -2.65 13.47 6.72
CA ALA A 131 -3.75 13.71 5.77
C ALA A 131 -4.94 14.49 6.37
N VAL A 132 -5.10 14.46 7.69
CA VAL A 132 -6.16 15.19 8.41
C VAL A 132 -5.98 16.72 8.46
N TYR A 133 -4.80 17.22 8.11
CA TYR A 133 -4.55 18.68 8.13
C TYR A 133 -5.19 19.35 6.93
N PRO A 134 -5.91 20.47 7.13
CA PRO A 134 -6.69 21.13 6.07
C PRO A 134 -5.90 21.61 4.85
N SER A 135 -4.61 21.94 5.06
CA SER A 135 -3.71 22.39 3.98
C SER A 135 -3.19 21.24 3.10
N ASN A 136 -3.50 19.99 3.46
CA ASN A 136 -3.02 18.81 2.77
C ASN A 136 -4.11 18.23 1.86
N LEU A 137 -3.70 17.78 0.67
CA LEU A 137 -4.58 17.03 -0.20
C LEU A 137 -4.53 15.54 0.18
N ALA A 138 -5.54 15.06 0.90
CA ALA A 138 -5.66 13.66 1.25
C ALA A 138 -6.01 12.82 0.03
N VAL A 139 -5.23 11.78 -0.24
CA VAL A 139 -5.40 10.88 -1.38
C VAL A 139 -5.71 9.48 -0.88
N ALA A 140 -6.92 9.02 -1.18
CA ALA A 140 -7.37 7.65 -0.91
C ALA A 140 -7.31 6.79 -2.17
N SER A 141 -7.13 5.48 -1.97
CA SER A 141 -7.22 4.52 -3.06
C SER A 141 -8.68 4.16 -3.36
N ILE A 142 -8.92 3.75 -4.59
CA ILE A 142 -10.15 3.07 -4.99
C ILE A 142 -9.82 1.66 -5.46
N ASN A 143 -10.73 0.73 -5.24
CA ASN A 143 -10.59 -0.61 -5.78
C ASN A 143 -10.82 -0.58 -7.30
N SER A 144 -9.89 -1.17 -8.05
CA SER A 144 -10.09 -1.38 -9.48
C SER A 144 -11.19 -2.41 -9.70
N THR A 145 -12.08 -2.15 -10.64
CA THR A 145 -13.09 -3.13 -11.10
C THR A 145 -12.47 -4.24 -11.95
N ILE A 146 -11.23 -4.03 -12.42
CA ILE A 146 -10.48 -5.01 -13.20
C ILE A 146 -9.14 -5.22 -12.52
N ASN A 147 -8.92 -6.43 -12.02
CA ASN A 147 -7.65 -6.83 -11.42
C ASN A 147 -7.01 -7.92 -12.29
N MET A 148 -5.72 -7.76 -12.59
CA MET A 148 -4.93 -8.86 -13.13
C MET A 148 -4.33 -9.62 -11.95
N GLN A 149 -4.73 -10.86 -11.79
CA GLN A 149 -4.24 -11.74 -10.74
C GLN A 149 -3.71 -13.03 -11.33
N SER A 150 -2.71 -13.60 -10.69
CA SER A 150 -2.30 -14.97 -10.96
C SER A 150 -3.41 -15.91 -10.52
N VAL A 151 -3.66 -16.93 -11.31
CA VAL A 151 -4.70 -17.92 -11.03
C VAL A 151 -4.11 -19.32 -11.01
N LEU A 152 -4.58 -20.13 -10.08
CA LEU A 152 -4.39 -21.57 -10.08
C LEU A 152 -5.60 -22.20 -10.76
N SER A 153 -5.38 -22.94 -11.84
CA SER A 153 -6.44 -23.67 -12.53
C SER A 153 -6.15 -25.16 -12.50
N TRP A 154 -7.17 -25.96 -12.24
CA TRP A 154 -7.07 -27.41 -12.26
C TRP A 154 -8.35 -28.04 -12.82
N THR A 155 -8.26 -29.28 -13.23
CA THR A 155 -9.42 -30.07 -13.67
C THR A 155 -9.64 -31.20 -12.67
N ASP A 156 -10.86 -31.35 -12.19
CA ASP A 156 -11.21 -32.44 -11.26
C ASP A 156 -11.35 -33.79 -11.96
N ALA A 157 -11.59 -34.83 -11.17
CA ALA A 157 -11.78 -36.19 -11.67
C ALA A 157 -13.04 -36.34 -12.54
N GLN A 158 -13.97 -35.42 -12.47
CA GLN A 158 -15.19 -35.35 -13.26
C GLN A 158 -14.99 -34.56 -14.57
N GLY A 159 -13.79 -34.02 -14.81
CA GLY A 159 -13.45 -33.24 -15.98
C GLY A 159 -13.89 -31.77 -15.89
N GLN A 160 -14.31 -31.30 -14.73
CA GLN A 160 -14.72 -29.92 -14.52
C GLN A 160 -13.49 -29.04 -14.21
N SER A 161 -13.40 -27.88 -14.85
CA SER A 161 -12.33 -26.93 -14.62
C SER A 161 -12.68 -25.97 -13.49
N HIS A 162 -11.71 -25.76 -12.60
CA HIS A 162 -11.78 -24.84 -11.47
C HIS A 162 -10.67 -23.82 -11.59
N THR A 163 -10.90 -22.61 -11.08
CA THR A 163 -9.92 -21.52 -11.07
C THR A 163 -10.04 -20.71 -9.79
N VAL A 164 -8.93 -20.52 -9.11
CA VAL A 164 -8.84 -19.69 -7.89
C VAL A 164 -7.78 -18.62 -8.09
N PRO A 165 -8.11 -17.35 -7.89
CA PRO A 165 -7.11 -16.30 -7.87
C PRO A 165 -6.24 -16.44 -6.61
N PHE A 166 -4.95 -16.12 -6.75
CA PHE A 166 -4.04 -16.08 -5.62
C PHE A 166 -3.08 -14.91 -5.72
N SER A 167 -2.61 -14.46 -4.58
CA SER A 167 -1.54 -13.47 -4.48
C SER A 167 -0.35 -14.11 -3.77
N ASP A 168 0.78 -14.17 -4.43
CA ASP A 168 2.02 -14.66 -3.85
C ASP A 168 3.13 -13.65 -4.17
N PRO A 169 3.77 -13.06 -3.16
CA PRO A 169 4.91 -12.18 -3.36
C PRO A 169 6.11 -12.90 -4.01
N ASN A 170 6.08 -14.22 -4.06
CA ASN A 170 7.12 -15.05 -4.67
C ASN A 170 6.58 -15.98 -5.77
N GLU A 171 5.81 -15.43 -6.70
CA GLU A 171 5.20 -16.17 -7.82
C GLU A 171 6.19 -17.07 -8.58
N ALA A 172 7.43 -16.60 -8.75
CA ALA A 172 8.48 -17.41 -9.41
C ALA A 172 8.85 -18.67 -8.63
N ALA A 173 8.72 -18.68 -7.31
CA ALA A 173 8.92 -19.87 -6.49
C ALA A 173 7.74 -20.83 -6.59
N MET A 174 6.52 -20.31 -6.66
CA MET A 174 5.31 -21.13 -6.89
C MET A 174 5.38 -21.85 -8.24
N LYS A 175 5.68 -21.14 -9.31
CA LYS A 175 5.83 -21.74 -10.66
C LYS A 175 6.88 -22.86 -10.71
N ARG A 176 7.91 -22.81 -9.86
CA ARG A 176 8.93 -23.87 -9.76
C ARG A 176 8.45 -25.07 -8.93
N LYS A 177 7.61 -24.84 -7.91
CA LYS A 177 7.09 -25.89 -7.04
C LYS A 177 5.93 -26.69 -7.68
N PHE A 178 5.20 -26.05 -8.60
CA PHE A 178 4.04 -26.64 -9.27
C PHE A 178 4.25 -26.63 -10.79
N PRO A 179 5.09 -27.50 -11.32
CA PRO A 179 5.28 -27.60 -12.77
C PRO A 179 3.98 -28.06 -13.43
N VAL A 180 3.68 -27.48 -14.59
CA VAL A 180 2.40 -27.64 -15.33
C VAL A 180 2.12 -29.10 -15.76
N SER A 181 3.12 -29.96 -15.70
CA SER A 181 3.04 -31.36 -16.18
C SER A 181 2.74 -32.39 -15.12
N GLU A 182 2.55 -31.99 -13.87
CA GLU A 182 2.32 -32.93 -12.75
C GLU A 182 0.89 -32.87 -12.25
N SER A 183 0.41 -34.02 -11.78
CA SER A 183 -0.89 -34.10 -11.12
C SER A 183 -0.74 -33.95 -9.62
N PHE A 184 -1.54 -33.10 -9.03
CA PHE A 184 -1.56 -32.80 -7.59
C PHE A 184 -2.92 -33.12 -7.01
N VAL A 185 -2.94 -33.52 -5.74
CA VAL A 185 -4.17 -33.62 -4.96
C VAL A 185 -4.47 -32.23 -4.39
N VAL A 186 -5.65 -31.70 -4.70
CA VAL A 186 -6.10 -30.41 -4.21
C VAL A 186 -7.07 -30.64 -3.05
N TYR A 187 -6.83 -29.97 -1.95
CA TYR A 187 -7.70 -30.00 -0.77
C TYR A 187 -8.27 -28.59 -0.54
N ASP A 188 -9.57 -28.53 -0.28
CA ASP A 188 -10.20 -27.32 0.20
C ASP A 188 -9.91 -27.17 1.70
N ALA A 189 -9.13 -26.19 2.06
CA ALA A 189 -8.79 -25.85 3.45
C ALA A 189 -9.61 -24.65 3.98
N GLY A 190 -10.75 -24.36 3.41
CA GLY A 190 -11.64 -23.29 3.85
C GLY A 190 -10.91 -21.92 3.91
N TYR A 191 -10.95 -21.28 5.06
CA TYR A 191 -10.26 -19.99 5.29
C TYR A 191 -8.77 -20.15 5.62
N GLY A 192 -8.23 -21.38 5.65
CA GLY A 192 -6.83 -21.63 5.99
C GLY A 192 -6.52 -21.44 7.48
N THR A 193 -7.52 -21.53 8.35
CA THR A 193 -7.29 -21.54 9.80
C THR A 193 -6.69 -22.86 10.25
N TYR A 194 -6.11 -22.91 11.45
CA TYR A 194 -5.61 -24.15 12.03
C TYR A 194 -6.69 -25.25 12.05
N MET A 195 -7.93 -24.90 12.38
CA MET A 195 -9.05 -25.85 12.42
C MET A 195 -9.44 -26.34 11.03
N ASP A 196 -9.33 -25.50 10.01
CA ASP A 196 -9.60 -25.92 8.63
C ASP A 196 -8.57 -26.95 8.17
N TYR A 197 -7.28 -26.74 8.45
CA TYR A 197 -6.23 -27.71 8.17
C TYR A 197 -6.41 -29.01 8.96
N TYR A 198 -6.74 -28.90 10.25
CA TYR A 198 -7.01 -30.07 11.10
C TYR A 198 -8.19 -30.90 10.57
N ASN A 199 -9.31 -30.24 10.23
CA ASN A 199 -10.51 -30.90 9.69
C ASN A 199 -10.26 -31.48 8.28
N ALA A 200 -9.37 -30.90 7.49
CA ALA A 200 -8.94 -31.45 6.21
C ALA A 200 -7.95 -32.63 6.34
N GLY A 201 -7.61 -33.03 7.57
CA GLY A 201 -6.75 -34.18 7.83
C GLY A 201 -5.23 -33.87 7.78
N PHE A 202 -4.85 -32.61 7.75
CA PHE A 202 -3.45 -32.23 7.86
C PHE A 202 -3.06 -32.21 9.35
N SER A 203 -2.29 -33.21 9.79
CA SER A 203 -1.64 -33.17 11.10
C SER A 203 -0.32 -32.42 11.01
N ASN A 204 0.05 -31.70 12.07
CA ASN A 204 1.37 -31.13 12.19
C ASN A 204 2.44 -32.21 11.98
N GLY A 205 3.17 -32.14 10.87
CA GLY A 205 4.37 -32.91 10.63
C GLY A 205 5.58 -32.23 11.27
#